data_66e18b5b23d79b3ee6c549bd8a7c0117
#
_entry.id   66e18b5b23d79b3ee6c549bd8a7c0117
#
_cell.length_a   1.000
_cell.length_b   1.000
_cell.length_c   1.000
_cell.angle_alpha   90.00
_cell.angle_beta   90.00
_cell.angle_gamma   90.00
#
_symmetry.space_group_name_H-M   'P 1'
#
loop_
_entity.id
_entity.type
_entity.pdbx_description
1 polymer ?
#
loop_
_entity_poly.entity_id
_entity_poly.type
_entity_poly.pdbx_seq_one_letter_code
_entity_poly.pdbx_strand_id
1 'polypeptide(L)'
;LATFLLFPLQAQEKVYTVDNLPKVHLQNKMQYVCNPAGILSQAACDSIDSMLYALEQQTGIETVVAVVPSIGEEDCFDFCHQLLNKWGVGKKGKNNGLVILLVTDQRCIQFYTGYGLEGVLPDAICKRIQTRYMIPYLKDGNWDAGMVAGLKATCQRLDGSMENDALSDSNSGG
;
A
#
# COMPACT_ATOMS: atom_id res chain seq x y z
N LEU A 1 -19.96 -10.35 -49.09
CA LEU A 1 -19.11 -10.99 -48.04
C LEU A 1 -18.54 -9.90 -47.13
N ALA A 2 -19.25 -9.65 -46.02
CA ALA A 2 -18.78 -8.74 -45.01
C ALA A 2 -17.78 -9.48 -44.13
N THR A 3 -16.52 -9.12 -44.22
CA THR A 3 -15.49 -9.62 -43.32
C THR A 3 -15.55 -8.80 -42.03
N PHE A 4 -16.10 -9.40 -40.96
CA PHE A 4 -16.01 -8.82 -39.65
C PHE A 4 -14.60 -9.03 -39.12
N LEU A 5 -13.80 -7.98 -39.11
CA LEU A 5 -12.56 -7.94 -38.33
C LEU A 5 -12.95 -7.76 -36.87
N LEU A 6 -13.00 -8.86 -36.14
CA LEU A 6 -13.07 -8.83 -34.68
C LEU A 6 -11.72 -8.34 -34.15
N PHE A 7 -11.61 -7.03 -33.94
CA PHE A 7 -10.55 -6.52 -33.07
C PHE A 7 -10.88 -6.95 -31.65
N PRO A 8 -9.97 -7.63 -30.94
CA PRO A 8 -10.17 -7.84 -29.52
C PRO A 8 -10.31 -6.46 -28.89
N LEU A 9 -11.47 -6.22 -28.28
CA LEU A 9 -11.64 -5.11 -27.36
C LEU A 9 -10.62 -5.31 -26.25
N GLN A 10 -9.46 -4.67 -26.39
CA GLN A 10 -8.60 -4.48 -25.24
C GLN A 10 -9.38 -3.56 -24.30
N ALA A 11 -9.92 -4.16 -23.24
CA ALA A 11 -10.46 -3.39 -22.15
C ALA A 11 -9.34 -2.48 -21.66
N GLN A 12 -9.46 -1.18 -21.91
CA GLN A 12 -8.56 -0.20 -21.33
C GLN A 12 -8.66 -0.35 -19.83
N GLU A 13 -7.52 -0.56 -19.17
CA GLU A 13 -7.47 -0.59 -17.72
C GLU A 13 -8.01 0.73 -17.20
N LYS A 14 -8.91 0.64 -16.23
CA LYS A 14 -9.50 1.82 -15.61
C LYS A 14 -8.43 2.63 -14.91
N VAL A 15 -8.41 3.92 -15.16
CA VAL A 15 -7.57 4.87 -14.43
C VAL A 15 -8.29 5.28 -13.14
N TYR A 16 -7.61 5.10 -12.02
CA TYR A 16 -8.13 5.49 -10.72
C TYR A 16 -7.59 6.85 -10.29
N THR A 17 -8.45 7.61 -9.66
CA THR A 17 -8.13 8.90 -9.06
C THR A 17 -8.46 8.84 -7.57
N VAL A 18 -7.99 9.79 -6.80
CA VAL A 18 -8.34 9.89 -5.39
C VAL A 18 -9.86 10.02 -5.19
N ASP A 19 -10.55 10.64 -6.17
CA ASP A 19 -12.00 10.87 -6.07
C ASP A 19 -12.83 9.65 -6.49
N ASN A 20 -12.33 8.77 -7.35
CA ASN A 20 -13.08 7.59 -7.79
C ASN A 20 -12.69 6.29 -7.09
N LEU A 21 -11.69 6.30 -6.22
CA LEU A 21 -11.35 5.15 -5.39
C LEU A 21 -12.47 4.86 -4.40
N PRO A 22 -12.89 3.59 -4.25
CA PRO A 22 -13.85 3.22 -3.22
C PRO A 22 -13.31 3.47 -1.81
N LYS A 23 -14.04 4.23 -1.01
CA LYS A 23 -13.69 4.51 0.39
C LYS A 23 -14.14 3.36 1.28
N VAL A 24 -13.42 2.25 1.21
CA VAL A 24 -13.80 0.98 1.88
C VAL A 24 -13.93 1.12 3.39
N HIS A 25 -13.10 1.95 4.02
CA HIS A 25 -13.12 2.17 5.47
C HIS A 25 -14.39 2.87 5.96
N LEU A 26 -15.11 3.61 5.10
CA LEU A 26 -16.39 4.21 5.44
C LEU A 26 -17.54 3.18 5.39
N GLN A 27 -17.37 2.12 4.62
CA GLN A 27 -18.35 1.04 4.49
C GLN A 27 -18.16 -0.02 5.58
N ASN A 28 -16.91 -0.31 5.94
CA ASN A 28 -16.56 -1.28 6.96
C ASN A 28 -15.26 -0.85 7.66
N LYS A 29 -15.33 -0.60 8.96
CA LYS A 29 -14.20 -0.16 9.79
C LYS A 29 -13.07 -1.18 9.88
N MET A 30 -13.31 -2.42 9.46
CA MET A 30 -12.31 -3.50 9.45
C MET A 30 -11.67 -3.68 8.06
N GLN A 31 -12.00 -2.85 7.09
CA GLN A 31 -11.42 -2.86 5.75
C GLN A 31 -10.44 -1.70 5.59
N TYR A 32 -9.22 -2.05 5.25
CA TYR A 32 -8.10 -1.13 5.03
C TYR A 32 -7.59 -1.18 3.60
N VAL A 33 -7.84 -2.30 2.89
CA VAL A 33 -7.34 -2.51 1.54
C VAL A 33 -8.40 -2.11 0.52
N CYS A 34 -8.05 -1.13 -0.30
CA CYS A 34 -8.81 -0.73 -1.46
C CYS A 34 -8.24 -1.45 -2.69
N ASN A 35 -8.95 -2.46 -3.19
CA ASN A 35 -8.53 -3.35 -4.27
C ASN A 35 -9.64 -3.48 -5.33
N PRO A 36 -10.03 -2.37 -5.97
CA PRO A 36 -11.23 -2.34 -6.81
C PRO A 36 -11.12 -3.16 -8.08
N ALA A 37 -9.90 -3.41 -8.57
CA ALA A 37 -9.64 -4.18 -9.79
C ALA A 37 -9.31 -5.65 -9.52
N GLY A 38 -9.34 -6.10 -8.26
CA GLY A 38 -9.09 -7.48 -7.91
C GLY A 38 -7.66 -7.95 -8.16
N ILE A 39 -6.67 -7.06 -8.05
CA ILE A 39 -5.25 -7.39 -8.24
C ILE A 39 -4.76 -8.33 -7.14
N LEU A 40 -5.13 -8.05 -5.89
CA LEU A 40 -4.87 -8.94 -4.78
C LEU A 40 -5.99 -9.97 -4.65
N SER A 41 -5.66 -11.18 -4.22
CA SER A 41 -6.66 -12.17 -3.83
C SER A 41 -7.42 -11.73 -2.58
N GLN A 42 -8.62 -12.27 -2.39
CA GLN A 42 -9.40 -12.00 -1.19
C GLN A 42 -8.66 -12.45 0.07
N ALA A 43 -7.95 -13.59 0.00
CA ALA A 43 -7.15 -14.08 1.12
C ALA A 43 -6.04 -13.10 1.52
N ALA A 44 -5.36 -12.49 0.54
CA ALA A 44 -4.34 -11.48 0.80
C ALA A 44 -4.95 -10.22 1.42
N CYS A 45 -6.08 -9.75 0.90
CA CYS A 45 -6.80 -8.61 1.46
C CYS A 45 -7.22 -8.86 2.91
N ASP A 46 -7.79 -10.03 3.20
CA ASP A 46 -8.22 -10.41 4.56
C ASP A 46 -7.03 -10.46 5.53
N SER A 47 -5.92 -10.99 5.08
CA SER A 47 -4.68 -11.06 5.87
C SER A 47 -4.17 -9.65 6.22
N ILE A 48 -4.12 -8.76 5.25
CA ILE A 48 -3.69 -7.38 5.44
C ILE A 48 -4.68 -6.62 6.34
N ASP A 49 -5.97 -6.76 6.09
CA ASP A 49 -7.02 -6.13 6.90
C ASP A 49 -6.91 -6.54 8.37
N SER A 50 -6.69 -7.82 8.65
CA SER A 50 -6.48 -8.33 10.00
C SER A 50 -5.27 -7.71 10.69
N MET A 51 -4.16 -7.62 9.98
CA MET A 51 -2.92 -7.02 10.52
C MET A 51 -3.12 -5.54 10.84
N LEU A 52 -3.76 -4.80 9.96
CA LEU A 52 -3.97 -3.36 10.11
C LEU A 52 -5.02 -3.04 11.17
N TYR A 53 -6.03 -3.89 11.31
CA TYR A 53 -7.00 -3.78 12.41
C TYR A 53 -6.30 -3.95 13.76
N ALA A 54 -5.49 -4.99 13.91
CA ALA A 54 -4.73 -5.22 15.13
C ALA A 54 -3.78 -4.06 15.44
N LEU A 55 -3.10 -3.53 14.41
CA LEU A 55 -2.20 -2.39 14.56
C LEU A 55 -2.95 -1.15 15.05
N GLU A 56 -4.11 -0.85 14.48
CA GLU A 56 -4.92 0.29 14.88
C GLU A 56 -5.42 0.15 16.31
N GLN A 57 -5.88 -1.04 16.71
CA GLN A 57 -6.32 -1.28 18.08
C GLN A 57 -5.19 -1.11 19.10
N GLN A 58 -3.98 -1.51 18.72
CA GLN A 58 -2.81 -1.48 19.60
C GLN A 58 -2.15 -0.10 19.66
N THR A 59 -2.08 0.61 18.52
CA THR A 59 -1.28 1.84 18.38
C THR A 59 -2.10 3.08 18.06
N GLY A 60 -3.32 2.92 17.55
CA GLY A 60 -4.13 4.00 17.02
C GLY A 60 -3.72 4.46 15.60
N ILE A 61 -2.72 3.84 15.00
CA ILE A 61 -2.26 4.19 13.64
C ILE A 61 -3.34 3.78 12.63
N GLU A 62 -3.73 4.73 11.79
CA GLU A 62 -4.68 4.51 10.70
C GLU A 62 -3.93 4.30 9.39
N THR A 63 -4.25 3.22 8.68
CA THR A 63 -3.60 2.86 7.43
C THR A 63 -4.61 2.68 6.31
N VAL A 64 -4.26 3.14 5.13
CA VAL A 64 -4.97 2.82 3.88
C VAL A 64 -3.98 2.17 2.93
N VAL A 65 -4.38 1.04 2.36
CA VAL A 65 -3.64 0.34 1.32
C VAL A 65 -4.46 0.40 0.05
N ALA A 66 -3.94 1.03 -0.99
CA ALA A 66 -4.60 1.13 -2.29
C ALA A 66 -3.79 0.33 -3.32
N VAL A 67 -4.47 -0.58 -4.02
CA VAL A 67 -3.87 -1.43 -5.05
C VAL A 67 -4.68 -1.25 -6.33
N VAL A 68 -4.09 -0.61 -7.32
CA VAL A 68 -4.76 -0.23 -8.55
C VAL A 68 -3.90 -0.52 -9.78
N PRO A 69 -4.50 -0.77 -10.95
CA PRO A 69 -3.74 -1.01 -12.16
C PRO A 69 -3.10 0.25 -12.74
N SER A 70 -3.73 1.40 -12.57
CA SER A 70 -3.25 2.67 -13.15
C SER A 70 -3.79 3.87 -12.38
N ILE A 71 -2.97 4.90 -12.27
CA ILE A 71 -3.35 6.25 -11.81
C ILE A 71 -3.15 7.29 -12.94
N GLY A 72 -3.02 6.83 -14.18
CA GLY A 72 -2.73 7.69 -15.33
C GLY A 72 -1.31 8.24 -15.27
N GLU A 73 -1.16 9.52 -15.52
CA GLU A 73 0.14 10.21 -15.51
C GLU A 73 0.48 10.83 -14.15
N GLU A 74 -0.37 10.61 -13.15
CA GLU A 74 -0.13 11.17 -11.82
C GLU A 74 1.06 10.50 -11.14
N ASP A 75 1.81 11.29 -10.36
CA ASP A 75 2.93 10.80 -9.57
C ASP A 75 2.42 10.01 -8.34
N CYS A 76 3.05 8.88 -8.04
CA CYS A 76 2.64 8.01 -6.93
C CYS A 76 2.73 8.72 -5.57
N PHE A 77 3.77 9.51 -5.35
CA PHE A 77 3.94 10.27 -4.11
C PHE A 77 2.82 11.30 -3.93
N ASP A 78 2.53 12.08 -4.97
CA ASP A 78 1.48 13.09 -4.94
C ASP A 78 0.09 12.47 -4.75
N PHE A 79 -0.14 11.31 -5.38
CA PHE A 79 -1.38 10.55 -5.19
C PHE A 79 -1.57 10.15 -3.73
N CYS A 80 -0.55 9.60 -3.11
CA CYS A 80 -0.59 9.22 -1.69
C CYS A 80 -0.81 10.42 -0.78
N HIS A 81 -0.16 11.54 -1.05
CA HIS A 81 -0.33 12.78 -0.29
C HIS A 81 -1.79 13.26 -0.36
N GLN A 82 -2.35 13.32 -1.55
CA GLN A 82 -3.75 13.71 -1.74
C GLN A 82 -4.71 12.74 -1.05
N LEU A 83 -4.43 11.44 -1.16
CA LEU A 83 -5.26 10.42 -0.54
C LEU A 83 -5.29 10.56 0.98
N LEU A 84 -4.13 10.71 1.58
CA LEU A 84 -4.02 10.91 3.04
C LEU A 84 -4.82 12.13 3.50
N ASN A 85 -4.69 13.25 2.79
CA ASN A 85 -5.35 14.50 3.16
C ASN A 85 -6.85 14.48 2.87
N LYS A 86 -7.26 14.05 1.69
CA LYS A 86 -8.68 14.03 1.28
C LYS A 86 -9.50 13.00 2.06
N TRP A 87 -8.90 11.86 2.38
CA TRP A 87 -9.59 10.83 3.16
C TRP A 87 -9.41 11.02 4.67
N GLY A 88 -8.59 11.98 5.09
CA GLY A 88 -8.35 12.23 6.50
C GLY A 88 -7.72 11.04 7.21
N VAL A 89 -6.73 10.40 6.59
CA VAL A 89 -6.06 9.24 7.16
C VAL A 89 -5.16 9.68 8.31
N GLY A 90 -5.39 9.07 9.47
CA GLY A 90 -4.70 9.45 10.70
C GLY A 90 -5.61 10.23 11.65
N LYS A 91 -5.31 10.14 12.94
CA LYS A 91 -6.10 10.82 13.96
C LYS A 91 -5.71 12.28 14.05
N LYS A 92 -6.73 13.14 14.14
CA LYS A 92 -6.54 14.59 14.26
C LYS A 92 -5.66 14.91 15.47
N GLY A 93 -4.61 15.71 15.21
CA GLY A 93 -3.64 16.10 16.23
C GLY A 93 -2.49 15.11 16.46
N LYS A 94 -2.60 13.86 16.00
CA LYS A 94 -1.54 12.86 16.10
C LYS A 94 -0.76 12.68 14.80
N ASN A 95 -1.35 13.00 13.67
CA ASN A 95 -0.75 12.86 12.33
C ASN A 95 -0.14 11.46 12.10
N ASN A 96 -0.85 10.42 12.57
CA ASN A 96 -0.41 9.03 12.58
C ASN A 96 -1.06 8.20 11.46
N GLY A 97 -1.24 8.81 10.31
CA GLY A 97 -1.75 8.15 9.10
C GLY A 97 -0.64 7.57 8.24
N LEU A 98 -0.94 6.45 7.59
CA LEU A 98 -0.06 5.78 6.65
C LEU A 98 -0.86 5.42 5.40
N VAL A 99 -0.33 5.77 4.23
CA VAL A 99 -0.86 5.33 2.94
C VAL A 99 0.19 4.49 2.24
N ILE A 100 -0.21 3.30 1.79
CA ILE A 100 0.62 2.42 0.95
C ILE A 100 -0.10 2.24 -0.37
N LEU A 101 0.56 2.57 -1.46
CA LEU A 101 0.01 2.51 -2.82
C LEU A 101 0.84 1.57 -3.68
N LEU A 102 0.16 0.62 -4.31
CA LEU A 102 0.73 -0.19 -5.39
C LEU A 102 0.02 0.16 -6.70
N VAL A 103 0.79 0.58 -7.70
CA VAL A 103 0.31 0.82 -9.07
C VAL A 103 1.01 -0.15 -9.99
N THR A 104 0.26 -1.09 -10.56
CA THR A 104 0.87 -2.22 -11.27
C THR A 104 1.41 -1.86 -12.66
N ASP A 105 0.78 -0.94 -13.39
CA ASP A 105 1.25 -0.53 -14.71
C ASP A 105 2.59 0.21 -14.64
N GLN A 106 2.80 1.04 -13.63
CA GLN A 106 4.04 1.78 -13.39
C GLN A 106 5.04 0.98 -12.56
N ARG A 107 4.64 -0.18 -12.01
CA ARG A 107 5.42 -0.96 -11.03
C ARG A 107 5.90 -0.10 -9.86
N CYS A 108 5.00 0.75 -9.38
CA CYS A 108 5.28 1.68 -8.29
C CYS A 108 4.73 1.13 -6.98
N ILE A 109 5.58 1.07 -5.98
CA ILE A 109 5.18 0.91 -4.58
C ILE A 109 5.58 2.17 -3.82
N GLN A 110 4.62 2.83 -3.20
CA GLN A 110 4.82 4.10 -2.51
C GLN A 110 4.26 4.02 -1.09
N PHE A 111 5.09 4.41 -0.13
CA PHE A 111 4.67 4.65 1.24
C PHE A 111 4.59 6.17 1.47
N TYR A 112 3.56 6.60 2.17
CA TYR A 112 3.41 7.98 2.59
C TYR A 112 2.98 8.02 4.05
N THR A 113 3.81 8.65 4.89
CA THR A 113 3.57 8.73 6.33
C THR A 113 3.11 10.13 6.73
N GLY A 114 2.14 10.20 7.62
CA GLY A 114 1.85 11.42 8.33
C GLY A 114 3.03 11.82 9.22
N TYR A 115 3.09 13.09 9.58
CA TYR A 115 4.21 13.67 10.33
C TYR A 115 4.52 12.90 11.62
N GLY A 116 3.48 12.40 12.33
CA GLY A 116 3.65 11.65 13.57
C GLY A 116 4.32 10.29 13.43
N LEU A 117 4.47 9.77 12.21
CA LEU A 117 5.12 8.48 11.95
C LEU A 117 6.55 8.60 11.44
N GLU A 118 7.02 9.79 11.10
CA GLU A 118 8.35 9.98 10.48
C GLU A 118 9.50 9.50 11.37
N GLY A 119 9.33 9.52 12.68
CA GLY A 119 10.34 9.07 13.62
C GLY A 119 10.50 7.54 13.65
N VAL A 120 9.41 6.79 13.52
CA VAL A 120 9.41 5.32 13.58
C VAL A 120 9.48 4.70 12.20
N LEU A 121 8.94 5.38 11.19
CA LEU A 121 8.89 4.91 9.80
C LEU A 121 9.45 5.99 8.84
N PRO A 122 10.72 6.37 8.98
CA PRO A 122 11.35 7.30 8.06
C PRO A 122 11.54 6.68 6.67
N ASP A 123 11.78 7.50 5.66
CA ASP A 123 11.93 7.07 4.27
C ASP A 123 12.95 5.95 4.09
N ALA A 124 14.06 5.99 4.81
CA ALA A 124 15.09 4.95 4.74
C ALA A 124 14.56 3.58 5.19
N ILE A 125 13.72 3.55 6.21
CA ILE A 125 13.09 2.31 6.70
C ILE A 125 12.02 1.84 5.72
N CYS A 126 11.21 2.74 5.18
CA CYS A 126 10.23 2.41 4.13
C CYS A 126 10.94 1.74 2.93
N LYS A 127 12.04 2.31 2.50
CA LYS A 127 12.85 1.77 1.39
C LYS A 127 13.40 0.39 1.68
N ARG A 128 13.85 0.14 2.91
CA ARG A 128 14.36 -1.17 3.33
C ARG A 128 13.27 -2.23 3.37
N ILE A 129 12.10 -1.87 3.86
CA ILE A 129 10.93 -2.76 3.82
C ILE A 129 10.60 -3.13 2.38
N GLN A 130 10.55 -2.16 1.49
CA GLN A 130 10.28 -2.39 0.08
C GLN A 130 11.33 -3.30 -0.55
N THR A 131 12.59 -3.00 -0.36
CA THR A 131 13.71 -3.75 -0.96
C THR A 131 13.80 -5.18 -0.43
N ARG A 132 13.60 -5.41 0.85
CA ARG A 132 13.75 -6.73 1.46
C ARG A 132 12.53 -7.62 1.35
N TYR A 133 11.33 -7.04 1.51
CA TYR A 133 10.10 -7.83 1.69
C TYR A 133 9.14 -7.73 0.52
N MET A 134 9.26 -6.73 -0.33
CA MET A 134 8.27 -6.45 -1.37
C MET A 134 8.80 -6.63 -2.78
N ILE A 135 9.84 -5.94 -3.16
CA ILE A 135 10.38 -5.93 -4.52
C ILE A 135 10.73 -7.33 -5.03
N PRO A 136 11.34 -8.24 -4.25
CA PRO A 136 11.63 -9.59 -4.72
C PRO A 136 10.41 -10.35 -5.26
N TYR A 137 9.23 -10.08 -4.71
CA TYR A 137 7.98 -10.65 -5.17
C TYR A 137 7.29 -9.80 -6.25
N LEU A 138 7.25 -8.47 -6.04
CA LEU A 138 6.54 -7.55 -6.93
C LEU A 138 7.15 -7.51 -8.33
N LYS A 139 8.48 -7.63 -8.44
CA LYS A 139 9.17 -7.66 -9.74
C LYS A 139 8.72 -8.83 -10.62
N ASP A 140 8.29 -9.94 -10.02
CA ASP A 140 7.81 -11.12 -10.71
C ASP A 140 6.28 -11.13 -10.87
N GLY A 141 5.61 -10.05 -10.48
CA GLY A 141 4.15 -9.95 -10.52
C GLY A 141 3.45 -10.73 -9.42
N ASN A 142 4.16 -11.18 -8.40
CA ASN A 142 3.58 -11.86 -7.24
C ASN A 142 3.08 -10.80 -6.23
N TRP A 143 1.95 -10.18 -6.59
CA TRP A 143 1.38 -9.05 -5.85
C TRP A 143 0.99 -9.43 -4.42
N ASP A 144 0.33 -10.58 -4.25
CA ASP A 144 -0.12 -11.05 -2.94
C ASP A 144 1.04 -11.22 -1.98
N ALA A 145 2.07 -11.96 -2.37
CA ALA A 145 3.20 -12.26 -1.51
C ALA A 145 3.97 -10.99 -1.14
N GLY A 146 4.19 -10.10 -2.10
CA GLY A 146 4.91 -8.84 -1.87
C GLY A 146 4.15 -7.91 -0.94
N MET A 147 2.85 -7.77 -1.13
CA MET A 147 2.04 -6.89 -0.28
C MET A 147 1.86 -7.47 1.12
N VAL A 148 1.58 -8.75 1.26
CA VAL A 148 1.43 -9.39 2.59
C VAL A 148 2.73 -9.32 3.37
N ALA A 149 3.87 -9.66 2.76
CA ALA A 149 5.17 -9.61 3.42
C ALA A 149 5.55 -8.18 3.82
N GLY A 150 5.32 -7.21 2.93
CA GLY A 150 5.59 -5.80 3.18
C GLY A 150 4.74 -5.23 4.31
N LEU A 151 3.46 -5.53 4.32
CA LEU A 151 2.54 -5.08 5.38
C LEU A 151 2.88 -5.73 6.72
N LYS A 152 3.26 -7.01 6.73
CA LYS A 152 3.71 -7.69 7.95
C LYS A 152 4.94 -6.99 8.54
N ALA A 153 5.95 -6.72 7.72
CA ALA A 153 7.16 -6.03 8.15
C ALA A 153 6.85 -4.60 8.65
N THR A 154 5.98 -3.89 7.95
CA THR A 154 5.54 -2.54 8.33
C THR A 154 4.84 -2.54 9.69
N CYS A 155 3.90 -3.46 9.90
CA CYS A 155 3.19 -3.59 11.17
C CYS A 155 4.14 -3.94 12.32
N GLN A 156 5.10 -4.84 12.11
CA GLN A 156 6.09 -5.20 13.10
C GLN A 156 7.02 -4.04 13.47
N ARG A 157 7.34 -3.20 12.48
CA ARG A 157 8.10 -1.98 12.75
C ARG A 157 7.30 -1.00 13.60
N LEU A 158 6.03 -0.80 13.28
CA LEU A 158 5.17 0.17 13.95
C LEU A 158 4.71 -0.28 15.33
N ASP A 159 4.53 -1.57 15.55
CA ASP A 159 4.14 -2.11 16.88
C ASP A 159 5.33 -2.39 17.79
N GLY A 160 6.56 -2.21 17.28
CA GLY A 160 7.78 -2.43 18.04
C GLY A 160 8.21 -3.88 18.19
N SER A 161 7.52 -4.83 17.52
CA SER A 161 7.88 -6.25 17.59
C SER A 161 9.02 -6.66 16.66
N MET A 162 9.38 -5.80 15.71
CA MET A 162 10.53 -6.02 14.84
C MET A 162 11.82 -5.68 15.60
N GLU A 163 12.75 -6.64 15.65
CA GLU A 163 14.07 -6.38 16.20
C GLU A 163 14.79 -5.32 15.39
N ASN A 164 15.43 -4.36 16.07
CA ASN A 164 16.12 -3.25 15.44
C ASN A 164 17.16 -3.69 14.40
N ASP A 165 17.75 -4.88 14.60
CA ASP A 165 18.76 -5.43 13.69
C ASP A 165 18.20 -6.00 12.39
N ALA A 166 16.91 -6.34 12.35
CA ALA A 166 16.29 -6.93 11.14
C ALA A 166 16.23 -5.95 9.96
N LEU A 167 16.23 -4.64 10.24
CA LEU A 167 16.22 -3.59 9.22
C LEU A 167 17.49 -2.72 9.23
N SER A 168 18.40 -2.94 10.19
CA SER A 168 19.70 -2.30 10.13
C SER A 168 20.53 -2.93 9.01
N ASP A 169 21.21 -2.09 8.24
CA ASP A 169 22.19 -2.63 7.32
C ASP A 169 23.26 -3.33 8.13
N SER A 170 23.43 -4.62 7.88
CA SER A 170 24.66 -5.30 8.20
C SER A 170 25.77 -4.80 7.25
N ASN A 171 25.97 -3.51 7.23
CA ASN A 171 27.09 -2.90 6.53
C ASN A 171 28.29 -2.81 7.49
N SER A 172 28.47 -3.83 8.25
CA SER A 172 29.74 -4.15 8.87
C SER A 172 30.45 -5.17 7.98
N GLY A 173 30.59 -4.82 6.73
CA GLY A 173 31.66 -5.37 5.93
C GLY A 173 32.94 -4.79 6.46
N GLY A 174 33.52 -5.46 7.41
CA GLY A 174 34.89 -5.20 7.81
C GLY A 174 35.84 -5.54 6.69
#